data_0bdb806d2879f879e68a63d6f3b3e497
#
_entry.id   0bdb806d2879f879e68a63d6f3b3e497
#
_cell.length_a   1.000
_cell.length_b   1.000
_cell.length_c   1.000
_cell.angle_alpha   90.00
_cell.angle_beta   90.00
_cell.angle_gamma   90.00
#
_symmetry.space_group_name_H-M   'P 1'
#
loop_
_entity.id
_entity.type
_entity.pdbx_description
1 polymer ?
#
loop_
_entity_poly.entity_id
_entity_poly.type
_entity_poly.pdbx_seq_one_letter_code
_entity_poly.pdbx_strand_id
1 'polypeptide(L)'
;MAGETGLKVNRITVLQSSKLSIKKDDNHREDQLHALHIPYDNDKWVRYIAQPLPWETESYEAAALFYPGSRRGFVTGSVSHDVWKTGIRIRSEHAGKLDEFELYAGAAGVMTRDTQPHGYVHGPRVESPLVFAGYYDDYREGLETYGQANAAVEPPLKWEGGVPFGWNSWSAAMSTLDYELYTSTSDFLKREVQPLGFESGETLYINFDAFWDRLTAEEMADALRRVRENGHKPGTYWTPFAFWGSPEQFSREVEGTNG
;
A
#
# COMPACT_ATOMS: atom_id res chain seq x y z
N MET A 1 7.36 -1.23 -46.53
CA MET A 1 7.11 -0.99 -45.10
C MET A 1 8.33 -1.52 -44.37
N ALA A 2 9.19 -0.64 -43.88
CA ALA A 2 10.33 -1.03 -43.06
C ALA A 2 9.76 -1.51 -41.72
N GLY A 3 10.04 -2.74 -41.33
CA GLY A 3 9.63 -3.26 -40.04
C GLY A 3 10.28 -2.44 -38.93
N GLU A 4 9.49 -1.98 -37.99
CA GLU A 4 9.99 -1.33 -36.77
C GLU A 4 10.91 -2.30 -36.02
N THR A 5 12.21 -2.08 -36.15
CA THR A 5 13.25 -2.83 -35.43
C THR A 5 13.39 -2.22 -34.02
N GLY A 6 12.35 -2.34 -33.19
CA GLY A 6 12.37 -1.92 -31.80
C GLY A 6 12.60 -3.10 -30.85
N LEU A 7 13.16 -2.82 -29.69
CA LEU A 7 13.19 -3.76 -28.57
C LEU A 7 11.78 -4.05 -28.10
N LYS A 8 11.53 -5.30 -27.71
CA LYS A 8 10.26 -5.73 -27.10
C LYS A 8 10.61 -6.46 -25.81
N VAL A 9 10.39 -5.79 -24.69
CA VAL A 9 10.88 -6.21 -23.37
C VAL A 9 9.73 -6.26 -22.37
N ASN A 10 9.59 -7.37 -21.66
CA ASN A 10 8.61 -7.55 -20.59
C ASN A 10 9.24 -7.74 -19.21
N ARG A 11 10.57 -7.87 -19.14
CA ARG A 11 11.30 -8.00 -17.88
C ARG A 11 12.72 -7.44 -18.03
N ILE A 12 13.15 -6.72 -17.00
CA ILE A 12 14.53 -6.24 -16.85
C ILE A 12 15.00 -6.53 -15.45
N THR A 13 16.05 -7.33 -15.28
CA THR A 13 16.75 -7.45 -14.00
C THR A 13 17.63 -6.21 -13.82
N VAL A 14 17.38 -5.46 -12.75
CA VAL A 14 18.08 -4.18 -12.46
C VAL A 14 19.22 -4.39 -11.50
N LEU A 15 19.00 -5.21 -10.47
CA LEU A 15 20.00 -5.53 -9.45
C LEU A 15 19.85 -7.00 -9.08
N GLN A 16 20.97 -7.73 -9.09
CA GLN A 16 21.00 -9.14 -8.71
C GLN A 16 22.28 -9.46 -7.93
N SER A 17 22.16 -10.28 -6.90
CA SER A 17 23.28 -10.77 -6.12
C SER A 17 22.97 -12.14 -5.52
N SER A 18 23.95 -13.04 -5.58
CA SER A 18 23.97 -14.31 -4.83
C SER A 18 24.86 -14.23 -3.59
N LYS A 19 25.39 -13.05 -3.29
CA LYS A 19 26.38 -12.84 -2.22
C LYS A 19 26.13 -11.56 -1.42
N LEU A 20 24.91 -11.03 -1.45
CA LEU A 20 24.57 -9.88 -0.61
C LEU A 20 24.72 -10.29 0.85
N SER A 21 25.56 -9.59 1.56
CA SER A 21 25.83 -9.82 2.98
C SER A 21 25.63 -8.53 3.76
N ILE A 22 24.84 -8.60 4.80
CA ILE A 22 24.65 -7.52 5.74
C ILE A 22 25.46 -7.84 6.98
N LYS A 23 26.37 -6.93 7.34
CA LYS A 23 27.29 -7.16 8.45
C LYS A 23 26.49 -7.19 9.76
N LYS A 24 26.58 -8.31 10.46
CA LYS A 24 26.02 -8.49 11.80
C LYS A 24 26.82 -7.65 12.81
N ASP A 25 26.15 -7.14 13.83
CA ASP A 25 26.80 -6.48 14.96
C ASP A 25 27.29 -7.51 15.97
N ASP A 26 28.56 -7.39 16.38
CA ASP A 26 29.16 -8.31 17.35
C ASP A 26 28.50 -8.26 18.73
N ASN A 27 27.85 -7.14 19.08
CA ASN A 27 27.12 -6.97 20.33
C ASN A 27 25.72 -7.63 20.30
N HIS A 28 25.23 -8.03 19.10
CA HIS A 28 23.93 -8.63 18.89
C HIS A 28 24.06 -10.00 18.21
N ARG A 29 24.89 -10.88 18.78
CA ARG A 29 25.27 -12.18 18.16
C ARG A 29 24.09 -13.11 17.89
N GLU A 30 23.04 -13.06 18.71
CA GLU A 30 21.83 -13.87 18.52
C GLU A 30 20.83 -13.29 17.51
N ASP A 31 21.12 -12.08 17.01
CA ASP A 31 20.25 -11.41 16.07
C ASP A 31 20.18 -12.16 14.74
N GLN A 32 18.97 -12.33 14.20
CA GLN A 32 18.74 -13.01 12.93
C GLN A 32 18.42 -11.98 11.84
N LEU A 33 18.91 -12.24 10.64
CA LEU A 33 18.57 -11.41 9.49
C LEU A 33 17.09 -11.57 9.12
N HIS A 34 16.36 -10.46 9.08
CA HIS A 34 14.96 -10.38 8.68
C HIS A 34 14.83 -9.79 7.30
N ALA A 35 13.77 -10.19 6.61
CA ALA A 35 13.32 -9.57 5.39
C ALA A 35 11.95 -8.93 5.58
N LEU A 36 11.80 -7.66 5.17
CA LEU A 36 10.50 -7.00 5.05
C LEU A 36 9.91 -7.37 3.69
N HIS A 37 8.70 -7.92 3.72
CA HIS A 37 7.88 -8.20 2.56
C HIS A 37 6.73 -7.18 2.48
N ILE A 38 6.58 -6.58 1.31
CA ILE A 38 5.47 -5.71 0.95
C ILE A 38 4.62 -6.48 -0.07
N PRO A 39 3.34 -6.78 0.19
CA PRO A 39 2.51 -7.53 -0.74
C PRO A 39 2.14 -6.70 -1.97
N TYR A 40 1.92 -7.37 -3.11
CA TYR A 40 1.50 -6.73 -4.37
C TYR A 40 0.11 -6.11 -4.31
N ASP A 41 -0.76 -6.66 -3.50
CA ASP A 41 -2.03 -6.07 -3.17
C ASP A 41 -2.46 -6.54 -1.77
N ASN A 42 -3.44 -5.88 -1.20
CA ASN A 42 -3.96 -6.23 0.12
C ASN A 42 -5.25 -7.07 0.05
N ASP A 43 -5.58 -7.64 -1.12
CA ASP A 43 -6.68 -8.59 -1.21
C ASP A 43 -6.50 -9.74 -0.22
N LYS A 44 -7.58 -10.24 0.35
CA LYS A 44 -7.57 -11.27 1.39
C LYS A 44 -6.74 -10.89 2.62
N TRP A 45 -6.62 -9.61 2.89
CA TRP A 45 -5.96 -9.11 4.10
C TRP A 45 -4.48 -9.49 4.21
N VAL A 46 -3.80 -9.61 3.08
CA VAL A 46 -2.33 -9.74 3.07
C VAL A 46 -1.73 -8.54 3.77
N ARG A 47 -0.77 -8.81 4.66
CA ARG A 47 -0.14 -7.78 5.50
C ARG A 47 1.32 -7.60 5.13
N TYR A 48 1.86 -6.44 5.45
CA TYR A 48 3.31 -6.28 5.54
C TYR A 48 3.84 -7.23 6.60
N ILE A 49 4.88 -7.97 6.25
CA ILE A 49 5.47 -8.97 7.12
C ILE A 49 6.97 -8.73 7.19
N ALA A 50 7.50 -8.72 8.42
CA ALA A 50 8.93 -8.78 8.64
C ALA A 50 9.22 -10.06 9.43
N GLN A 51 9.99 -10.97 8.85
CA GLN A 51 10.30 -12.24 9.49
C GLN A 51 11.74 -12.68 9.24
N PRO A 52 12.29 -13.54 10.13
CA PRO A 52 13.65 -14.03 9.99
C PRO A 52 13.79 -14.94 8.76
N LEU A 53 14.98 -14.90 8.17
CA LEU A 53 15.40 -15.91 7.20
C LEU A 53 15.77 -17.23 7.93
N PRO A 54 15.60 -18.42 7.35
CA PRO A 54 15.38 -18.69 5.92
C PRO A 54 13.95 -18.48 5.49
N TRP A 55 13.78 -17.88 4.33
CA TRP A 55 12.47 -17.59 3.73
C TRP A 55 12.64 -17.25 2.25
N GLU A 56 11.64 -17.60 1.46
CA GLU A 56 11.52 -17.13 0.08
C GLU A 56 10.33 -16.17 -0.01
N THR A 57 10.57 -14.98 -0.53
CA THR A 57 9.54 -13.97 -0.71
C THR A 57 9.80 -13.13 -1.94
N GLU A 58 8.73 -12.55 -2.47
CA GLU A 58 8.78 -11.56 -3.54
C GLU A 58 8.02 -10.33 -3.10
N SER A 59 8.76 -9.28 -2.78
CA SER A 59 8.23 -8.01 -2.31
C SER A 59 7.89 -7.09 -3.47
N TYR A 60 6.87 -6.25 -3.30
CA TYR A 60 6.44 -5.25 -4.27
C TYR A 60 7.12 -3.92 -4.03
N GLU A 61 7.74 -3.36 -5.06
CA GLU A 61 8.39 -2.04 -5.14
C GLU A 61 9.49 -1.76 -4.13
N ALA A 62 9.39 -2.21 -2.89
CA ALA A 62 10.41 -2.00 -1.87
C ALA A 62 10.64 -3.23 -1.02
N ALA A 63 11.85 -3.36 -0.47
CA ALA A 63 12.20 -4.36 0.53
C ALA A 63 13.28 -3.83 1.47
N ALA A 64 13.33 -4.41 2.67
CA ALA A 64 14.44 -4.21 3.59
C ALA A 64 14.95 -5.55 4.11
N LEU A 65 16.28 -5.66 4.21
CA LEU A 65 16.98 -6.75 4.87
C LEU A 65 17.67 -6.17 6.10
N PHE A 66 17.36 -6.63 7.29
CA PHE A 66 17.82 -5.98 8.51
C PHE A 66 17.96 -6.93 9.70
N TYR A 67 18.75 -6.52 10.67
CA TYR A 67 18.85 -7.14 11.98
C TYR A 67 18.05 -6.34 13.01
N PRO A 68 16.98 -6.88 13.60
CA PRO A 68 16.11 -6.14 14.52
C PRO A 68 16.82 -5.56 15.75
N GLY A 69 17.77 -6.29 16.32
CA GLY A 69 18.51 -5.87 17.51
C GLY A 69 19.45 -4.71 17.25
N SER A 70 20.31 -4.82 16.23
CA SER A 70 21.24 -3.76 15.84
C SER A 70 20.61 -2.69 14.97
N ARG A 71 19.48 -2.97 14.33
CA ARG A 71 18.78 -2.15 13.33
C ARG A 71 19.53 -1.93 12.02
N ARG A 72 20.75 -2.45 11.90
CA ARG A 72 21.51 -2.36 10.66
C ARG A 72 20.77 -3.07 9.53
N GLY A 73 20.73 -2.44 8.37
CA GLY A 73 20.01 -3.02 7.25
C GLY A 73 20.32 -2.40 5.89
N PHE A 74 19.87 -3.11 4.88
CA PHE A 74 19.90 -2.70 3.49
C PHE A 74 18.46 -2.45 3.04
N VAL A 75 18.23 -1.29 2.45
CA VAL A 75 16.92 -0.88 1.91
C VAL A 75 17.05 -0.67 0.42
N THR A 76 16.09 -1.16 -0.34
CA THR A 76 16.05 -0.99 -1.79
C THR A 76 14.62 -0.93 -2.30
N GLY A 77 14.45 -0.30 -3.45
CA GLY A 77 13.15 -0.22 -4.12
C GLY A 77 13.21 0.60 -5.41
N SER A 78 12.12 0.54 -6.19
CA SER A 78 11.91 1.45 -7.31
C SER A 78 11.51 2.84 -6.82
N VAL A 79 11.94 3.88 -7.53
CA VAL A 79 11.55 5.28 -7.29
C VAL A 79 10.87 5.91 -8.49
N SER A 80 10.75 5.20 -9.61
CA SER A 80 9.85 5.53 -10.71
C SER A 80 8.85 4.41 -10.93
N HIS A 81 7.57 4.74 -11.10
CA HIS A 81 6.46 3.80 -11.06
C HIS A 81 5.53 3.87 -12.28
N ASP A 82 5.88 4.70 -13.25
CA ASP A 82 5.04 5.05 -14.40
C ASP A 82 4.97 3.96 -15.49
N VAL A 83 6.00 3.11 -15.58
CA VAL A 83 6.10 2.10 -16.65
C VAL A 83 6.12 0.68 -16.12
N TRP A 84 6.81 0.44 -15.01
CA TRP A 84 7.13 -0.90 -14.55
C TRP A 84 6.51 -1.24 -13.20
N LYS A 85 5.95 -2.44 -13.10
CA LYS A 85 5.66 -3.10 -11.84
C LYS A 85 6.95 -3.80 -11.37
N THR A 86 7.47 -3.40 -10.23
CA THR A 86 8.77 -3.87 -9.73
C THR A 86 8.58 -4.98 -8.70
N GLY A 87 9.37 -6.04 -8.84
CA GLY A 87 9.45 -7.14 -7.89
C GLY A 87 10.84 -7.24 -7.28
N ILE A 88 10.89 -7.62 -6.00
CA ILE A 88 12.13 -7.87 -5.27
C ILE A 88 12.05 -9.27 -4.69
N ARG A 89 12.79 -10.19 -5.32
CA ARG A 89 12.86 -11.58 -4.88
C ARG A 89 14.00 -11.74 -3.89
N ILE A 90 13.69 -12.38 -2.77
CA ILE A 90 14.63 -12.71 -1.71
C ILE A 90 14.45 -14.20 -1.40
N ARG A 91 15.54 -14.96 -1.53
CA ARG A 91 15.55 -16.38 -1.17
C ARG A 91 16.72 -16.69 -0.26
N SER A 92 16.45 -17.43 0.79
CA SER A 92 17.44 -17.93 1.71
C SER A 92 17.06 -19.36 2.14
N GLU A 93 17.95 -20.29 1.97
CA GLU A 93 17.78 -21.70 2.39
C GLU A 93 18.40 -21.95 3.77
N HIS A 94 19.29 -21.07 4.20
CA HIS A 94 20.04 -21.21 5.45
C HIS A 94 19.96 -19.93 6.28
N ALA A 95 19.81 -20.09 7.59
CA ALA A 95 19.75 -18.96 8.50
C ALA A 95 20.98 -18.03 8.35
N GLY A 96 20.73 -16.74 8.18
CA GLY A 96 21.77 -15.72 8.11
C GLY A 96 22.52 -15.63 6.77
N LYS A 97 22.16 -16.43 5.77
CA LYS A 97 22.78 -16.41 4.45
C LYS A 97 21.73 -16.12 3.37
N LEU A 98 21.99 -15.12 2.56
CA LEU A 98 21.17 -14.81 1.41
C LEU A 98 21.68 -15.60 0.19
N ASP A 99 20.83 -16.44 -0.40
CA ASP A 99 21.18 -17.27 -1.56
C ASP A 99 20.82 -16.57 -2.87
N GLU A 100 19.76 -15.76 -2.86
CA GLU A 100 19.33 -14.96 -4.00
C GLU A 100 18.72 -13.65 -3.54
N PHE A 101 19.11 -12.60 -4.23
CA PHE A 101 18.50 -11.29 -4.17
C PHE A 101 18.38 -10.76 -5.60
N GLU A 102 17.17 -10.43 -6.03
CA GLU A 102 16.92 -9.88 -7.35
C GLU A 102 15.88 -8.76 -7.27
N LEU A 103 16.22 -7.58 -7.78
CA LEU A 103 15.28 -6.51 -8.06
C LEU A 103 15.09 -6.44 -9.57
N TYR A 104 13.84 -6.53 -10.02
CA TYR A 104 13.51 -6.58 -11.43
C TYR A 104 12.22 -5.83 -11.75
N ALA A 105 12.16 -5.29 -12.96
CA ALA A 105 10.99 -4.69 -13.55
C ALA A 105 10.19 -5.73 -14.35
N GLY A 106 8.87 -5.59 -14.41
CA GLY A 106 7.99 -6.51 -15.11
C GLY A 106 7.54 -7.68 -14.22
N ALA A 107 7.30 -7.43 -12.94
CA ALA A 107 6.79 -8.42 -12.00
C ALA A 107 5.40 -8.90 -12.40
N ALA A 108 5.30 -10.17 -12.77
CA ALA A 108 4.06 -10.84 -13.17
C ALA A 108 4.15 -12.32 -12.81
N GLY A 109 3.10 -12.88 -12.23
CA GLY A 109 3.04 -14.28 -11.84
C GLY A 109 2.06 -14.57 -10.72
N VAL A 110 2.21 -15.73 -10.12
CA VAL A 110 1.31 -16.18 -9.03
C VAL A 110 1.34 -15.25 -7.83
N MET A 111 2.53 -14.77 -7.47
CA MET A 111 2.69 -13.87 -6.31
C MET A 111 2.07 -12.50 -6.55
N THR A 112 2.04 -12.04 -7.79
CA THR A 112 1.42 -10.77 -8.18
C THR A 112 -0.06 -10.90 -8.48
N ARG A 113 -0.58 -12.13 -8.49
CA ARG A 113 -1.97 -12.48 -8.83
C ARG A 113 -2.41 -12.07 -10.23
N ASP A 114 -1.49 -11.79 -11.09
CA ASP A 114 -1.80 -11.52 -12.50
C ASP A 114 -2.20 -12.82 -13.19
N THR A 115 -3.42 -12.86 -13.72
CA THR A 115 -3.95 -14.01 -14.45
C THR A 115 -3.61 -13.96 -15.93
N GLN A 116 -3.15 -12.82 -16.42
CA GLN A 116 -2.74 -12.58 -17.78
C GLN A 116 -1.31 -12.08 -17.83
N PRO A 117 -0.52 -12.43 -18.84
CA PRO A 117 0.80 -11.85 -19.03
C PRO A 117 0.68 -10.33 -19.15
N HIS A 118 1.59 -9.61 -18.50
CA HIS A 118 1.78 -8.19 -18.78
C HIS A 118 2.18 -8.03 -20.26
N GLY A 119 1.87 -6.91 -20.83
CA GLY A 119 2.31 -6.58 -22.17
C GLY A 119 3.84 -6.46 -22.27
N TYR A 120 4.28 -5.64 -23.18
CA TYR A 120 5.69 -5.37 -23.41
C TYR A 120 5.89 -3.85 -23.47
N VAL A 121 6.99 -3.38 -22.97
CA VAL A 121 7.51 -2.07 -23.32
C VAL A 121 8.22 -2.21 -24.65
N HIS A 122 7.86 -1.37 -25.61
CA HIS A 122 8.33 -1.45 -26.97
C HIS A 122 8.90 -0.11 -27.44
N GLY A 123 10.07 -0.14 -28.07
CA GLY A 123 10.71 1.07 -28.61
C GLY A 123 12.16 0.84 -29.01
N PRO A 124 12.79 1.86 -29.61
CA PRO A 124 14.20 1.80 -29.98
C PRO A 124 15.11 1.75 -28.74
N ARG A 125 14.62 2.17 -27.60
CA ARG A 125 15.26 2.15 -26.30
C ARG A 125 14.21 1.79 -25.25
N VAL A 126 14.57 0.92 -24.32
CA VAL A 126 13.77 0.54 -23.16
C VAL A 126 14.63 0.77 -21.93
N GLU A 127 14.10 1.50 -20.97
CA GLU A 127 14.78 1.84 -19.73
C GLU A 127 14.20 1.06 -18.56
N SER A 128 15.05 0.69 -17.60
CA SER A 128 14.61 0.16 -16.32
C SER A 128 13.99 1.26 -15.46
N PRO A 129 13.23 0.91 -14.42
CA PRO A 129 12.88 1.91 -13.41
C PRO A 129 14.15 2.47 -12.75
N LEU A 130 14.03 3.68 -12.26
CA LEU A 130 15.01 4.23 -11.33
C LEU A 130 14.92 3.45 -10.01
N VAL A 131 16.05 3.05 -9.45
CA VAL A 131 16.07 2.28 -8.22
C VAL A 131 16.91 2.93 -7.15
N PHE A 132 16.48 2.77 -5.93
CA PHE A 132 17.19 3.15 -4.71
C PHE A 132 17.83 1.89 -4.10
N ALA A 133 19.04 2.03 -3.58
CA ALA A 133 19.73 1.01 -2.82
C ALA A 133 20.64 1.67 -1.80
N GLY A 134 20.48 1.34 -0.53
CA GLY A 134 21.26 1.93 0.54
C GLY A 134 21.47 1.00 1.73
N TYR A 135 22.61 1.11 2.38
CA TYR A 135 22.93 0.45 3.64
C TYR A 135 22.94 1.48 4.77
N TYR A 136 22.32 1.14 5.89
CA TYR A 136 22.10 2.05 7.01
C TYR A 136 22.42 1.38 8.35
N ASP A 137 22.88 2.15 9.30
CA ASP A 137 23.02 1.71 10.68
C ASP A 137 21.65 1.58 11.38
N ASP A 138 20.63 2.30 10.88
CA ASP A 138 19.22 2.06 11.20
C ASP A 138 18.42 1.95 9.89
N TYR A 139 17.84 0.78 9.61
CA TYR A 139 17.07 0.53 8.38
C TYR A 139 15.83 1.42 8.25
N ARG A 140 15.34 1.97 9.36
CA ARG A 140 14.17 2.88 9.36
C ARG A 140 14.53 4.23 8.73
N GLU A 141 15.76 4.74 9.02
CA GLU A 141 16.30 5.91 8.32
C GLU A 141 16.47 5.63 6.82
N GLY A 142 16.81 4.38 6.49
CA GLY A 142 16.85 3.92 5.10
C GLY A 142 15.50 3.96 4.41
N LEU A 143 14.42 3.54 5.10
CA LEU A 143 13.05 3.62 4.59
C LEU A 143 12.57 5.07 4.44
N GLU A 144 12.91 5.94 5.39
CA GLU A 144 12.63 7.37 5.28
C GLU A 144 13.38 8.01 4.11
N THR A 145 14.64 7.67 3.93
CA THR A 145 15.45 8.15 2.78
C THR A 145 14.89 7.62 1.45
N TYR A 146 14.42 6.38 1.42
CA TYR A 146 13.72 5.84 0.26
C TYR A 146 12.44 6.64 -0.04
N GLY A 147 11.65 7.00 0.98
CA GLY A 147 10.49 7.87 0.83
C GLY A 147 10.86 9.26 0.27
N GLN A 148 11.98 9.84 0.73
CA GLN A 148 12.48 11.10 0.19
C GLN A 148 12.94 10.97 -1.26
N ALA A 149 13.56 9.85 -1.64
CA ALA A 149 13.95 9.59 -3.02
C ALA A 149 12.72 9.49 -3.95
N ASN A 150 11.65 8.84 -3.50
CA ASN A 150 10.37 8.83 -4.21
C ASN A 150 9.80 10.25 -4.37
N ALA A 151 9.77 11.03 -3.29
CA ALA A 151 9.29 12.41 -3.31
C ALA A 151 10.12 13.34 -4.22
N ALA A 152 11.38 13.04 -4.47
CA ALA A 152 12.22 13.77 -5.40
C ALA A 152 11.87 13.50 -6.88
N VAL A 153 11.37 12.32 -7.19
CA VAL A 153 10.90 11.92 -8.54
C VAL A 153 9.46 12.31 -8.74
N GLU A 154 8.59 11.99 -7.78
CA GLU A 154 7.17 12.34 -7.78
C GLU A 154 6.82 13.06 -6.47
N PRO A 155 6.86 14.40 -6.47
CA PRO A 155 6.54 15.17 -5.28
C PRO A 155 5.12 14.87 -4.79
N PRO A 156 4.92 14.72 -3.46
CA PRO A 156 3.60 14.47 -2.91
C PRO A 156 2.66 15.63 -3.20
N LEU A 157 1.39 15.33 -3.39
CA LEU A 157 0.35 16.34 -3.52
C LEU A 157 0.33 17.22 -2.27
N LYS A 158 0.18 18.52 -2.48
CA LYS A 158 -0.01 19.44 -1.37
C LYS A 158 -1.26 19.07 -0.59
N TRP A 159 -1.07 18.85 0.68
CA TRP A 159 -2.17 18.62 1.61
C TRP A 159 -2.26 19.79 2.58
N GLU A 160 -3.33 20.58 2.45
CA GLU A 160 -3.55 21.77 3.28
C GLU A 160 -4.47 21.48 4.49
N GLY A 161 -5.05 20.29 4.53
CA GLY A 161 -5.87 19.83 5.64
C GLY A 161 -5.04 19.28 6.80
N GLY A 162 -5.63 19.22 7.98
CA GLY A 162 -5.08 18.49 9.11
C GLY A 162 -5.05 16.97 8.82
N VAL A 163 -4.39 16.21 9.69
CA VAL A 163 -4.42 14.75 9.61
C VAL A 163 -5.88 14.28 9.69
N PRO A 164 -6.36 13.47 8.74
CA PRO A 164 -7.68 12.87 8.83
C PRO A 164 -7.79 12.05 10.12
N PHE A 165 -8.55 12.54 11.06
CA PHE A 165 -8.72 11.94 12.38
C PHE A 165 -10.19 11.83 12.70
N GLY A 166 -10.62 10.74 13.32
CA GLY A 166 -12.02 10.59 13.68
C GLY A 166 -12.44 9.16 13.98
N TRP A 167 -13.72 8.91 13.84
CA TRP A 167 -14.35 7.63 14.09
C TRP A 167 -14.68 6.92 12.76
N ASN A 168 -14.51 5.60 12.76
CA ASN A 168 -14.90 4.73 11.66
C ASN A 168 -15.85 3.64 12.18
N SER A 169 -16.92 3.38 11.45
CA SER A 169 -17.99 2.49 11.89
C SER A 169 -17.61 1.00 11.90
N TRP A 170 -16.56 0.58 11.18
CA TRP A 170 -16.28 -0.84 10.99
C TRP A 170 -16.10 -1.60 12.30
N SER A 171 -15.20 -1.15 13.15
CA SER A 171 -14.89 -1.84 14.40
C SER A 171 -16.03 -1.81 15.41
N ALA A 172 -16.90 -0.82 15.32
CA ALA A 172 -18.03 -0.65 16.23
C ALA A 172 -19.30 -1.40 15.78
N ALA A 173 -19.54 -1.46 14.47
CA ALA A 173 -20.83 -1.87 13.94
C ALA A 173 -20.73 -2.99 12.89
N MET A 174 -19.69 -3.02 12.07
CA MET A 174 -19.61 -3.92 10.92
C MET A 174 -20.93 -3.93 10.13
N SER A 175 -21.56 -5.09 10.01
CA SER A 175 -22.82 -5.29 9.28
C SER A 175 -24.06 -4.79 10.01
N THR A 176 -23.92 -4.23 11.21
CA THR A 176 -25.06 -3.68 11.98
C THR A 176 -25.13 -2.15 11.91
N LEU A 177 -24.33 -1.52 11.03
CA LEU A 177 -24.40 -0.08 10.80
C LEU A 177 -25.81 0.31 10.33
N ASP A 178 -26.36 1.30 11.02
CA ASP A 178 -27.64 1.91 10.69
C ASP A 178 -27.60 3.44 10.88
N TYR A 179 -28.68 4.09 10.50
CA TYR A 179 -28.84 5.53 10.61
C TYR A 179 -28.67 6.04 12.05
N GLU A 180 -29.29 5.35 13.03
CA GLU A 180 -29.28 5.79 14.42
C GLU A 180 -27.88 5.69 15.03
N LEU A 181 -27.19 4.58 14.82
CA LEU A 181 -25.83 4.41 15.31
C LEU A 181 -24.89 5.49 14.77
N TYR A 182 -24.98 5.79 13.50
CA TYR A 182 -24.13 6.78 12.87
C TYR A 182 -24.37 8.20 13.41
N THR A 183 -25.63 8.61 13.47
CA THR A 183 -26.01 9.94 13.92
C THR A 183 -25.80 10.12 15.42
N SER A 184 -26.18 9.13 16.24
CA SER A 184 -25.97 9.19 17.68
C SER A 184 -24.48 9.16 18.05
N THR A 185 -23.63 8.46 17.30
CA THR A 185 -22.19 8.52 17.48
C THR A 185 -21.63 9.92 17.23
N SER A 186 -22.08 10.59 16.17
CA SER A 186 -21.69 11.98 15.89
C SER A 186 -22.12 12.91 17.02
N ASP A 187 -23.36 12.79 17.49
CA ASP A 187 -23.89 13.59 18.60
C ASP A 187 -23.11 13.36 19.91
N PHE A 188 -22.80 12.10 20.21
CA PHE A 188 -22.01 11.74 21.38
C PHE A 188 -20.61 12.32 21.31
N LEU A 189 -19.92 12.17 20.19
CA LEU A 189 -18.58 12.70 20.00
C LEU A 189 -18.58 14.23 20.15
N LYS A 190 -19.57 14.92 19.59
CA LYS A 190 -19.71 16.36 19.72
C LYS A 190 -19.89 16.81 21.16
N ARG A 191 -20.74 16.12 21.91
CA ARG A 191 -21.14 16.54 23.25
C ARG A 191 -20.14 16.13 24.34
N GLU A 192 -19.61 14.90 24.24
CA GLU A 192 -18.89 14.28 25.33
C GLU A 192 -17.37 14.18 25.11
N VAL A 193 -16.92 14.03 23.87
CA VAL A 193 -15.53 13.62 23.61
C VAL A 193 -14.71 14.74 22.97
N GLN A 194 -15.29 15.47 22.03
CA GLN A 194 -14.61 16.60 21.37
C GLN A 194 -14.24 17.72 22.35
N PRO A 195 -15.07 18.08 23.38
CA PRO A 195 -14.68 19.05 24.39
C PRO A 195 -13.46 18.65 25.22
N LEU A 196 -13.08 17.36 25.19
CA LEU A 196 -11.88 16.85 25.85
C LEU A 196 -10.66 16.86 24.91
N GLY A 197 -10.77 17.44 23.72
CA GLY A 197 -9.68 17.55 22.75
C GLY A 197 -9.59 16.36 21.76
N PHE A 198 -10.66 15.60 21.61
CA PHE A 198 -10.70 14.50 20.62
C PHE A 198 -10.96 15.05 19.22
N GLU A 199 -9.95 15.68 18.65
CA GLU A 199 -9.98 16.25 17.29
C GLU A 199 -8.56 16.48 16.78
N SER A 200 -8.40 16.73 15.49
CA SER A 200 -7.12 17.12 14.88
C SER A 200 -7.33 18.39 14.05
N GLY A 201 -6.73 19.50 14.48
CA GLY A 201 -6.82 20.79 13.79
C GLY A 201 -8.27 21.23 13.59
N GLU A 202 -9.09 21.17 14.64
CA GLU A 202 -10.53 21.47 14.61
C GLU A 202 -11.34 20.56 13.67
N THR A 203 -10.79 19.42 13.28
CA THR A 203 -11.41 18.48 12.35
C THR A 203 -11.67 17.13 13.02
N LEU A 204 -12.89 16.65 12.90
CA LEU A 204 -13.29 15.30 13.30
C LEU A 204 -14.08 14.66 12.15
N TYR A 205 -13.60 13.53 11.66
CA TYR A 205 -14.29 12.75 10.65
C TYR A 205 -15.20 11.70 11.28
N ILE A 206 -16.38 11.56 10.73
CA ILE A 206 -17.31 10.47 11.02
C ILE A 206 -17.42 9.66 9.74
N ASN A 207 -16.77 8.51 9.70
CA ASN A 207 -16.63 7.73 8.50
C ASN A 207 -17.58 6.52 8.49
N PHE A 208 -18.44 6.46 7.48
CA PHE A 208 -19.19 5.26 7.14
C PHE A 208 -18.28 4.26 6.44
N ASP A 209 -18.09 3.13 7.05
CA ASP A 209 -17.41 2.00 6.43
C ASP A 209 -18.39 1.14 5.61
N ALA A 210 -18.03 -0.09 5.30
CA ALA A 210 -18.90 -1.02 4.59
C ALA A 210 -20.34 -1.03 5.15
N PHE A 211 -21.28 -1.38 4.29
CA PHE A 211 -22.72 -1.38 4.57
C PHE A 211 -23.38 0.00 4.66
N TRP A 212 -22.69 1.07 4.33
CA TRP A 212 -23.30 2.38 4.18
C TRP A 212 -24.41 2.41 3.11
N ASP A 213 -24.33 1.53 2.13
CA ASP A 213 -25.29 1.33 1.05
C ASP A 213 -26.62 0.67 1.50
N ARG A 214 -26.72 0.30 2.77
CA ARG A 214 -27.99 -0.13 3.38
C ARG A 214 -28.90 1.03 3.76
N LEU A 215 -28.34 2.21 3.97
CA LEU A 215 -29.11 3.41 4.19
C LEU A 215 -29.83 3.79 2.89
N THR A 216 -31.09 4.18 3.01
CA THR A 216 -31.80 4.81 1.91
C THR A 216 -31.11 6.14 1.54
N ALA A 217 -31.35 6.63 0.34
CA ALA A 217 -30.82 7.93 -0.09
C ALA A 217 -31.27 9.08 0.83
N GLU A 218 -32.48 8.99 1.37
CA GLU A 218 -33.06 9.98 2.29
C GLU A 218 -32.36 9.91 3.67
N GLU A 219 -32.21 8.71 4.24
CA GLU A 219 -31.48 8.50 5.49
C GLU A 219 -30.02 8.95 5.37
N MET A 220 -29.36 8.61 4.26
CA MET A 220 -28.00 9.06 4.00
C MET A 220 -27.92 10.58 3.95
N ALA A 221 -28.79 11.23 3.20
CA ALA A 221 -28.79 12.70 3.08
C ALA A 221 -29.01 13.38 4.43
N ASP A 222 -29.93 12.86 5.25
CA ASP A 222 -30.20 13.38 6.59
C ASP A 222 -29.03 13.14 7.54
N ALA A 223 -28.46 11.95 7.56
CA ALA A 223 -27.29 11.62 8.38
C ALA A 223 -26.08 12.51 8.05
N LEU A 224 -25.79 12.72 6.76
CA LEU A 224 -24.72 13.61 6.32
C LEU A 224 -24.97 15.06 6.76
N ARG A 225 -26.21 15.52 6.69
CA ARG A 225 -26.60 16.86 7.17
C ARG A 225 -26.36 16.99 8.68
N ARG A 226 -26.84 16.04 9.47
CA ARG A 226 -26.71 16.04 10.94
C ARG A 226 -25.27 15.99 11.40
N VAL A 227 -24.42 15.17 10.76
CA VAL A 227 -22.98 15.11 11.03
C VAL A 227 -22.32 16.46 10.77
N ARG A 228 -22.68 17.14 9.68
CA ARG A 228 -22.17 18.49 9.38
C ARG A 228 -22.65 19.56 10.36
N GLU A 229 -23.89 19.48 10.82
CA GLU A 229 -24.43 20.39 11.86
C GLU A 229 -23.67 20.28 13.17
N ASN A 230 -23.12 19.10 13.49
CA ASN A 230 -22.22 18.91 14.62
C ASN A 230 -20.81 19.49 14.39
N GLY A 231 -20.53 20.01 13.19
CA GLY A 231 -19.19 20.48 12.79
C GLY A 231 -18.24 19.36 12.38
N HIS A 232 -18.74 18.14 12.23
CA HIS A 232 -17.94 17.01 11.79
C HIS A 232 -17.89 16.88 10.26
N LYS A 233 -16.88 16.20 9.76
CA LYS A 233 -16.78 15.87 8.34
C LYS A 233 -17.26 14.44 8.10
N PRO A 234 -18.37 14.23 7.40
CA PRO A 234 -18.80 12.90 7.03
C PRO A 234 -17.89 12.32 5.97
N GLY A 235 -17.55 11.05 6.10
CA GLY A 235 -16.74 10.31 5.15
C GLY A 235 -17.34 8.97 4.79
N THR A 236 -17.00 8.48 3.62
CA THR A 236 -17.24 7.10 3.18
C THR A 236 -16.15 6.70 2.21
N TYR A 237 -16.13 5.46 1.78
CA TYR A 237 -15.25 5.00 0.74
C TYR A 237 -16.03 4.38 -0.42
N TRP A 238 -15.37 4.29 -1.55
CA TRP A 238 -15.86 3.65 -2.75
C TRP A 238 -14.72 2.92 -3.45
N THR A 239 -15.07 1.91 -4.24
CA THR A 239 -14.12 1.12 -5.02
C THR A 239 -14.32 1.40 -6.51
N PRO A 240 -13.73 2.48 -7.06
CA PRO A 240 -14.01 2.92 -8.43
C PRO A 240 -13.57 1.91 -9.50
N PHE A 241 -12.68 0.99 -9.15
CA PHE A 241 -12.12 -0.01 -10.07
C PHE A 241 -12.49 -1.45 -9.70
N ALA A 242 -13.34 -1.66 -8.70
CA ALA A 242 -13.79 -2.97 -8.26
C ALA A 242 -15.30 -2.96 -8.04
N PHE A 243 -15.95 -4.01 -8.50
CA PHE A 243 -17.37 -4.24 -8.28
C PHE A 243 -17.56 -5.40 -7.30
N TRP A 244 -18.15 -5.11 -6.15
CA TRP A 244 -18.39 -6.09 -5.09
C TRP A 244 -19.81 -6.66 -5.09
N GLY A 245 -20.56 -6.36 -6.13
CA GLY A 245 -21.91 -6.89 -6.31
C GLY A 245 -21.91 -8.36 -6.73
N SER A 246 -23.09 -8.97 -6.71
CA SER A 246 -23.26 -10.33 -7.20
C SER A 246 -23.20 -10.39 -8.74
N PRO A 247 -22.90 -11.57 -9.33
CA PRO A 247 -22.87 -11.74 -10.78
C PRO A 247 -24.16 -11.27 -11.50
N GLU A 248 -25.31 -11.35 -10.84
CA GLU A 248 -26.59 -10.90 -11.39
C GLU A 248 -26.63 -9.37 -11.58
N GLN A 249 -25.77 -8.65 -10.89
CA GLN A 249 -25.66 -7.19 -10.98
C GLN A 249 -24.66 -6.72 -12.05
N PHE A 250 -23.89 -7.62 -12.65
CA PHE A 250 -22.88 -7.26 -13.67
C PHE A 250 -23.51 -6.66 -14.94
N SER A 251 -24.79 -6.93 -15.20
CA SER A 251 -25.52 -6.37 -16.34
C SER A 251 -26.14 -5.00 -16.06
N ARG A 252 -25.93 -4.42 -14.88
CA ARG A 252 -26.45 -3.09 -14.59
C ARG A 252 -25.66 -2.03 -15.33
N GLU A 253 -26.36 -1.26 -16.14
CA GLU A 253 -25.76 -0.12 -16.83
C GLU A 253 -25.38 0.96 -15.80
N VAL A 254 -24.22 1.58 -16.02
CA VAL A 254 -23.82 2.76 -15.26
C VAL A 254 -24.49 3.97 -15.91
N GLU A 255 -25.25 4.73 -15.13
CA GLU A 255 -25.95 5.91 -15.61
C GLU A 255 -24.97 6.88 -16.31
N GLY A 256 -25.33 7.29 -17.54
CA GLY A 256 -24.51 8.16 -18.36
C GLY A 256 -23.42 7.46 -19.17
N THR A 257 -23.41 6.14 -19.18
CA THR A 257 -22.50 5.32 -20.04
C THR A 257 -23.29 4.47 -21.03
N ASN A 258 -22.59 3.83 -21.94
CA ASN A 258 -23.18 2.89 -22.90
C ASN A 258 -23.01 1.41 -22.48
N GLY A 259 -22.84 1.16 -21.20
CA GLY A 259 -22.61 -0.17 -20.62
C GLY A 259 -21.41 -0.22 -19.73
#